data_0bb32a09367c9d840b57bd3c4cffc917
#
_entry.id   0bb32a09367c9d840b57bd3c4cffc917
#
_cell.length_a   1.000
_cell.length_b   1.000
_cell.length_c   1.000
_cell.angle_alpha   90.00
_cell.angle_beta   90.00
_cell.angle_gamma   90.00
#
_symmetry.space_group_name_H-M   'P 1'
#
loop_
_entity.id
_entity.type
_entity.pdbx_description
1 polymer ?
#
loop_
_entity_poly.entity_id
_entity_poly.type
_entity_poly.pdbx_seq_one_letter_code
_entity_poly.pdbx_strand_id
1 'polypeptide(L)'
;VPAEEDLPVASGKVRMSWEAGLTVTHFEIVGGAAPIERAITAEEAAAGEAWIEGLKIFTAYTISIYNNETLRGSQEVVVPGLEIESTVDEITANTARFSWDNTVDVDQYICQPSSAPTPDDATGAVSLSVSEVNEHAVIIPNLEPSTEYTVYAFYNGAICARATFTTKKGKPVGYTEYNGVEALIADWDDLSGNILVTISADADLSNKSEIPAAVTNIVFWGEGATQPKLAVKNMQTLGAIDKIEFYNLNISALSNDCVIAPNTEGSSIANIEITSCTIENYRGIVRVRKVNGESSLKLNIDDCIIRNLGTKSTSNYYGIVQTDGAVKSVIINMMNSTFANPGGTSASLLRVDKADNSISVIKNCTFYNLVDKDALVR
;
A
#
# COMPACT_ATOMS: atom_id res chain seq x y z
N VAL A 1 20.95 34.45 11.58
CA VAL A 1 20.22 33.53 10.66
C VAL A 1 19.92 34.36 9.43
N PRO A 2 20.43 34.01 8.21
CA PRO A 2 19.95 34.62 6.98
C PRO A 2 18.43 34.43 6.92
N ALA A 3 17.69 35.44 6.47
CA ALA A 3 16.28 35.25 6.21
C ALA A 3 16.07 34.17 5.16
N GLU A 4 14.98 33.41 5.21
CA GLU A 4 14.63 32.34 4.27
C GLU A 4 14.68 32.80 2.79
N GLU A 5 14.50 34.10 2.58
CA GLU A 5 14.54 34.82 1.29
C GLU A 5 15.94 34.90 0.65
N ASP A 6 17.02 34.60 1.40
CA ASP A 6 18.42 34.67 0.91
C ASP A 6 18.98 33.28 0.51
N LEU A 7 18.21 32.23 0.63
CA LEU A 7 18.63 30.90 0.21
C LEU A 7 18.36 30.74 -1.29
N PRO A 8 19.40 30.49 -2.13
CA PRO A 8 19.15 30.22 -3.53
C PRO A 8 18.30 28.95 -3.67
N VAL A 9 17.30 29.04 -4.53
CA VAL A 9 16.45 27.93 -4.96
C VAL A 9 17.33 26.72 -5.27
N ALA A 10 17.12 25.58 -4.62
CA ALA A 10 17.89 24.35 -4.79
C ALA A 10 19.42 24.52 -4.59
N SER A 11 19.82 24.96 -3.41
CA SER A 11 21.23 25.34 -3.21
C SER A 11 22.20 24.17 -3.05
N GLY A 12 21.73 22.96 -2.73
CA GLY A 12 22.64 21.86 -2.36
C GLY A 12 23.59 22.25 -1.22
N LYS A 13 23.17 23.15 -0.32
CA LYS A 13 23.98 23.71 0.75
C LYS A 13 23.43 23.36 2.12
N VAL A 14 24.34 23.10 3.05
CA VAL A 14 24.02 22.92 4.46
C VAL A 14 24.91 23.81 5.31
N ARG A 15 24.31 24.53 6.26
CA ARG A 15 25.06 25.32 7.24
C ARG A 15 25.39 24.43 8.44
N MET A 16 26.68 24.32 8.74
CA MET A 16 27.19 23.69 9.95
C MET A 16 27.67 24.75 10.93
N SER A 17 27.36 24.57 12.21
CA SER A 17 27.82 25.47 13.27
C SER A 17 28.40 24.70 14.45
N TRP A 18 29.44 25.26 15.07
CA TRP A 18 30.09 24.70 16.26
C TRP A 18 30.48 25.80 17.23
N GLU A 19 30.95 25.43 18.41
CA GLU A 19 31.38 26.39 19.42
C GLU A 19 32.54 27.22 18.92
N ALA A 20 32.38 28.54 18.90
CA ALA A 20 33.43 29.47 18.48
C ALA A 20 34.68 29.31 19.34
N GLY A 21 35.85 29.25 18.69
CA GLY A 21 37.15 29.02 19.35
C GLY A 21 37.52 27.54 19.46
N LEU A 22 36.65 26.61 19.07
CA LEU A 22 37.01 25.20 18.95
C LEU A 22 38.02 25.03 17.79
N THR A 23 39.16 24.39 18.08
CA THR A 23 40.12 24.07 17.01
C THR A 23 39.59 22.95 16.14
N VAL A 24 39.34 23.27 14.88
CA VAL A 24 38.80 22.35 13.85
C VAL A 24 39.57 22.50 12.56
N THR A 25 39.71 21.43 11.80
CA THR A 25 40.57 21.41 10.57
C THR A 25 39.78 21.07 9.31
N HIS A 26 38.83 20.14 9.36
CA HIS A 26 38.08 19.69 8.20
C HIS A 26 36.76 19.04 8.56
N PHE A 27 35.91 18.91 7.56
CA PHE A 27 34.73 18.05 7.55
C PHE A 27 34.99 16.77 6.77
N GLU A 28 34.45 15.67 7.27
CA GLU A 28 34.22 14.45 6.50
C GLU A 28 32.71 14.31 6.27
N ILE A 29 32.29 14.12 5.02
CA ILE A 29 30.89 14.11 4.60
C ILE A 29 30.62 12.78 3.91
N VAL A 30 29.76 11.96 4.53
CA VAL A 30 29.43 10.61 4.08
C VAL A 30 27.92 10.56 3.78
N GLY A 31 27.51 9.95 2.67
CA GLY A 31 26.11 9.82 2.30
C GLY A 31 25.84 9.96 0.79
N GLY A 32 26.82 10.48 0.04
CA GLY A 32 26.80 10.51 -1.43
C GLY A 32 27.51 9.31 -2.07
N ALA A 33 27.81 9.42 -3.36
CA ALA A 33 28.50 8.38 -4.14
C ALA A 33 29.91 8.03 -3.59
N ALA A 34 30.57 9.01 -2.97
CA ALA A 34 31.85 8.82 -2.28
C ALA A 34 31.96 9.80 -1.10
N PRO A 35 32.74 9.47 -0.06
CA PRO A 35 33.05 10.40 1.01
C PRO A 35 33.76 11.65 0.45
N ILE A 36 33.41 12.82 0.99
CA ILE A 36 33.98 14.12 0.65
C ILE A 36 34.72 14.62 1.89
N GLU A 37 35.99 15.01 1.72
CA GLU A 37 36.75 15.74 2.73
C GLU A 37 36.84 17.21 2.33
N ARG A 38 36.49 18.15 3.26
CA ARG A 38 36.51 19.58 3.01
C ARG A 38 37.25 20.30 4.15
N ALA A 39 38.33 20.95 3.82
CA ALA A 39 39.09 21.77 4.77
C ALA A 39 38.24 22.96 5.29
N ILE A 40 38.40 23.30 6.57
CA ILE A 40 37.79 24.47 7.20
C ILE A 40 38.74 25.63 7.08
N THR A 41 38.28 26.78 6.58
CA THR A 41 39.12 28.00 6.46
C THR A 41 39.33 28.66 7.81
N ALA A 42 40.32 29.55 7.89
CA ALA A 42 40.59 30.31 9.11
C ALA A 42 39.42 31.23 9.50
N GLU A 43 38.76 31.80 8.50
CA GLU A 43 37.57 32.65 8.69
C GLU A 43 36.38 31.82 9.25
N GLU A 44 36.13 30.65 8.69
CA GLU A 44 35.08 29.74 9.16
C GLU A 44 35.38 29.24 10.58
N ALA A 45 36.62 28.88 10.87
CA ALA A 45 37.04 28.46 12.21
C ALA A 45 36.84 29.58 13.24
N ALA A 46 37.13 30.82 12.89
CA ALA A 46 36.92 31.99 13.75
C ALA A 46 35.41 32.31 13.90
N ALA A 47 34.62 32.15 12.86
CA ALA A 47 33.18 32.38 12.90
C ALA A 47 32.44 31.25 13.66
N GLY A 48 33.00 30.04 13.74
CA GLY A 48 32.33 28.87 14.32
C GLY A 48 31.21 28.36 13.43
N GLU A 49 31.27 28.64 12.12
CA GLU A 49 30.28 28.19 11.14
C GLU A 49 30.87 28.07 9.74
N ALA A 50 30.28 27.21 8.93
CA ALA A 50 30.63 27.06 7.52
C ALA A 50 29.43 26.60 6.71
N TRP A 51 29.42 26.97 5.43
CA TRP A 51 28.51 26.40 4.44
C TRP A 51 29.23 25.29 3.67
N ILE A 52 28.58 24.13 3.62
CA ILE A 52 28.99 23.00 2.81
C ILE A 52 28.13 23.03 1.55
N GLU A 53 28.75 23.15 0.41
CA GLU A 53 28.12 23.31 -0.90
C GLU A 53 28.34 22.08 -1.79
N GLY A 54 27.57 21.97 -2.88
CA GLY A 54 27.70 20.88 -3.86
C GLY A 54 27.16 19.55 -3.35
N LEU A 55 26.35 19.57 -2.30
CA LEU A 55 25.65 18.40 -1.82
C LEU A 55 24.40 18.13 -2.66
N LYS A 56 24.07 16.86 -2.81
CA LYS A 56 22.86 16.45 -3.50
C LYS A 56 21.64 16.75 -2.63
N ILE A 57 20.69 17.47 -3.18
CA ILE A 57 19.41 17.78 -2.49
C ILE A 57 18.62 16.49 -2.21
N PHE A 58 17.79 16.52 -1.17
CA PHE A 58 16.98 15.38 -0.68
C PHE A 58 17.80 14.15 -0.30
N THR A 59 19.10 14.29 -0.14
CA THR A 59 20.00 13.20 0.25
C THR A 59 20.42 13.36 1.70
N ALA A 60 20.39 12.25 2.46
CA ALA A 60 20.90 12.23 3.81
C ALA A 60 22.42 12.12 3.83
N TYR A 61 23.06 12.97 4.61
CA TYR A 61 24.51 12.95 4.83
C TYR A 61 24.80 12.91 6.32
N THR A 62 25.85 12.17 6.67
CA THR A 62 26.51 12.30 7.97
C THR A 62 27.68 13.23 7.80
N ILE A 63 27.64 14.40 8.45
CA ILE A 63 28.69 15.42 8.41
C ILE A 63 29.42 15.40 9.74
N SER A 64 30.70 15.02 9.71
CA SER A 64 31.57 14.93 10.87
C SER A 64 32.61 16.04 10.82
N ILE A 65 32.88 16.68 11.95
CA ILE A 65 33.91 17.74 12.09
C ILE A 65 35.08 17.23 12.88
N TYR A 66 36.29 17.49 12.42
CA TYR A 66 37.55 16.99 12.97
C TYR A 66 38.52 18.08 13.34
N ASN A 67 39.38 17.79 14.31
CA ASN A 67 40.67 18.45 14.53
C ASN A 67 41.77 17.42 14.24
N ASN A 68 42.40 17.52 13.08
CA ASN A 68 43.27 16.46 12.53
C ASN A 68 42.51 15.12 12.53
N GLU A 69 43.03 14.10 13.22
CA GLU A 69 42.41 12.78 13.32
C GLU A 69 41.34 12.67 14.41
N THR A 70 41.12 13.72 15.19
CA THR A 70 40.23 13.68 16.35
C THR A 70 38.82 14.19 15.95
N LEU A 71 37.84 13.29 16.01
CA LEU A 71 36.42 13.63 15.83
C LEU A 71 35.97 14.60 16.94
N ARG A 72 35.36 15.70 16.57
CA ARG A 72 34.82 16.73 17.47
C ARG A 72 33.30 16.71 17.57
N GLY A 73 32.63 16.23 16.53
CA GLY A 73 31.18 16.08 16.49
C GLY A 73 30.73 15.54 15.15
N SER A 74 29.50 15.04 15.11
CA SER A 74 28.86 14.52 13.92
C SER A 74 27.38 14.83 13.94
N GLN A 75 26.80 15.10 12.78
CA GLN A 75 25.37 15.37 12.62
C GLN A 75 24.87 14.72 11.35
N GLU A 76 23.69 14.09 11.43
CA GLU A 76 22.94 13.64 10.27
C GLU A 76 22.05 14.80 9.79
N VAL A 77 22.09 15.07 8.49
CA VAL A 77 21.30 16.11 7.85
C VAL A 77 20.74 15.60 6.54
N VAL A 78 19.51 15.99 6.23
CA VAL A 78 18.96 15.84 4.88
C VAL A 78 19.12 17.20 4.19
N VAL A 79 19.81 17.23 3.05
CA VAL A 79 20.04 18.48 2.31
C VAL A 79 18.71 19.01 1.79
N PRO A 80 18.28 20.23 2.18
CA PRO A 80 17.04 20.78 1.68
C PRO A 80 17.16 21.13 0.18
N GLY A 81 16.05 20.97 -0.53
CA GLY A 81 15.87 21.46 -1.90
C GLY A 81 14.74 22.49 -1.93
N LEU A 82 14.54 23.12 -3.07
CA LEU A 82 13.28 23.82 -3.32
C LEU A 82 12.18 22.76 -3.35
N GLU A 83 11.14 22.94 -2.55
CA GLU A 83 10.01 22.02 -2.50
C GLU A 83 8.74 22.85 -2.65
N ILE A 84 8.20 22.86 -3.88
CA ILE A 84 6.87 23.43 -4.15
C ILE A 84 5.81 22.38 -3.80
N GLU A 85 4.62 22.83 -3.46
CA GLU A 85 3.52 21.92 -3.18
C GLU A 85 3.18 21.10 -4.43
N SER A 86 3.11 19.80 -4.24
CA SER A 86 2.80 18.85 -5.31
C SER A 86 1.98 17.68 -4.78
N THR A 87 1.15 17.12 -5.65
CA THR A 87 0.28 16.00 -5.31
C THR A 87 0.29 14.95 -6.42
N VAL A 88 0.01 13.71 -6.05
CA VAL A 88 -0.28 12.64 -7.00
C VAL A 88 -1.67 12.09 -6.72
N ASP A 89 -2.53 12.15 -7.70
CA ASP A 89 -3.91 11.65 -7.65
C ASP A 89 -4.24 10.79 -8.89
N GLU A 90 -5.50 10.42 -9.07
CA GLU A 90 -5.98 9.59 -10.18
C GLU A 90 -5.09 8.35 -10.44
N ILE A 91 -4.55 7.78 -9.37
CA ILE A 91 -3.63 6.65 -9.46
C ILE A 91 -4.39 5.42 -9.94
N THR A 92 -3.87 4.81 -11.02
CA THR A 92 -4.33 3.53 -11.56
C THR A 92 -3.25 2.46 -11.40
N ALA A 93 -3.40 1.33 -12.06
CA ALA A 93 -2.35 0.31 -12.11
C ALA A 93 -1.14 0.73 -12.97
N ASN A 94 -1.35 1.59 -13.98
CA ASN A 94 -0.34 1.90 -14.98
C ASN A 94 -0.15 3.41 -15.23
N THR A 95 -0.93 4.24 -14.56
CA THR A 95 -0.86 5.70 -14.69
C THR A 95 -1.04 6.38 -13.35
N ALA A 96 -0.53 7.61 -13.22
CA ALA A 96 -0.82 8.51 -12.11
C ALA A 96 -0.84 9.94 -12.64
N ARG A 97 -1.68 10.80 -12.07
CA ARG A 97 -1.69 12.22 -12.35
C ARG A 97 -0.83 12.94 -11.31
N PHE A 98 0.24 13.58 -11.74
CA PHE A 98 1.08 14.46 -10.92
C PHE A 98 0.72 15.91 -11.20
N SER A 99 0.49 16.69 -10.15
CA SER A 99 0.19 18.13 -10.25
C SER A 99 1.01 18.93 -9.23
N TRP A 100 1.25 20.20 -9.55
CA TRP A 100 2.06 21.12 -8.74
C TRP A 100 1.44 22.51 -8.68
N ASP A 101 1.83 23.30 -7.70
CA ASP A 101 1.41 24.69 -7.62
C ASP A 101 2.13 25.55 -8.69
N ASN A 102 1.58 26.73 -8.98
CA ASN A 102 2.05 27.60 -10.05
C ASN A 102 3.15 28.59 -9.63
N THR A 103 3.86 28.33 -8.54
CA THR A 103 4.93 29.21 -8.06
C THR A 103 6.22 29.09 -8.88
N VAL A 104 6.38 27.98 -9.58
CA VAL A 104 7.54 27.68 -10.43
C VAL A 104 7.09 26.99 -11.72
N ASP A 105 7.66 27.42 -12.86
CA ASP A 105 7.43 26.82 -14.17
C ASP A 105 8.19 25.49 -14.28
N VAL A 106 7.57 24.39 -13.83
CA VAL A 106 8.11 23.04 -14.03
C VAL A 106 8.20 22.75 -15.52
N ASP A 107 9.35 22.29 -16.00
CA ASP A 107 9.62 22.05 -17.43
C ASP A 107 9.83 20.57 -17.76
N GLN A 108 10.24 19.76 -16.79
CA GLN A 108 10.55 18.34 -16.97
C GLN A 108 10.19 17.53 -15.72
N TYR A 109 10.06 16.21 -15.88
CA TYR A 109 9.93 15.30 -14.75
C TYR A 109 10.68 13.97 -14.98
N ILE A 110 11.06 13.31 -13.87
CA ILE A 110 11.49 11.91 -13.82
C ILE A 110 10.53 11.18 -12.88
N CYS A 111 9.95 10.08 -13.32
CA CYS A 111 9.22 9.14 -12.46
C CYS A 111 9.94 7.80 -12.48
N GLN A 112 10.33 7.32 -11.31
CA GLN A 112 11.11 6.09 -11.18
C GLN A 112 10.68 5.32 -9.93
N PRO A 113 10.93 3.99 -9.84
CA PRO A 113 10.70 3.24 -8.62
C PRO A 113 11.42 3.91 -7.43
N SER A 114 10.74 4.01 -6.27
CA SER A 114 11.30 4.68 -5.08
C SER A 114 12.57 4.04 -4.54
N SER A 115 12.87 2.80 -4.95
CA SER A 115 14.14 2.12 -4.66
C SER A 115 15.33 2.64 -5.47
N ALA A 116 15.08 3.38 -6.55
CA ALA A 116 16.15 3.99 -7.35
C ALA A 116 16.73 5.22 -6.63
N PRO A 117 18.02 5.52 -6.86
CA PRO A 117 18.65 6.71 -6.25
C PRO A 117 18.00 7.99 -6.77
N THR A 118 17.93 9.02 -5.91
CA THR A 118 17.48 10.36 -6.31
C THR A 118 18.30 10.84 -7.52
N PRO A 119 17.67 11.36 -8.59
CA PRO A 119 18.39 11.91 -9.73
C PRO A 119 19.35 13.03 -9.31
N ASP A 120 20.50 13.12 -9.97
CA ASP A 120 21.46 14.21 -9.73
C ASP A 120 21.07 15.50 -10.48
N ASP A 121 20.47 15.32 -11.65
CA ASP A 121 20.02 16.38 -12.56
C ASP A 121 18.84 15.87 -13.41
N ALA A 122 18.43 16.66 -14.38
CA ALA A 122 17.34 16.31 -15.31
C ALA A 122 17.78 15.37 -16.45
N THR A 123 18.94 14.69 -16.36
CA THR A 123 19.36 13.73 -17.39
C THR A 123 18.37 12.58 -17.48
N GLY A 124 17.81 12.37 -18.67
CA GLY A 124 16.76 11.35 -18.89
C GLY A 124 15.35 11.78 -18.50
N ALA A 125 15.17 13.04 -18.09
CA ALA A 125 13.86 13.57 -17.78
C ALA A 125 12.95 13.67 -19.02
N VAL A 126 11.67 13.52 -18.81
CA VAL A 126 10.63 13.73 -19.80
C VAL A 126 10.26 15.21 -19.81
N SER A 127 10.34 15.85 -20.98
CA SER A 127 9.92 17.25 -21.15
C SER A 127 8.40 17.34 -21.16
N LEU A 128 7.88 18.33 -20.45
CA LEU A 128 6.47 18.65 -20.44
C LEU A 128 6.05 19.41 -21.72
N SER A 129 4.87 19.14 -22.20
CA SER A 129 4.24 19.93 -23.26
C SER A 129 3.75 21.28 -22.73
N VAL A 130 3.52 22.22 -23.63
CA VAL A 130 2.98 23.55 -23.27
C VAL A 130 1.61 23.44 -22.55
N SER A 131 0.79 22.45 -22.92
CA SER A 131 -0.50 22.22 -22.25
C SER A 131 -0.28 21.79 -20.80
N GLU A 132 0.57 20.80 -20.56
CA GLU A 132 0.87 20.26 -19.24
C GLU A 132 1.47 21.32 -18.30
N VAL A 133 2.36 22.17 -18.83
CA VAL A 133 2.92 23.31 -18.10
C VAL A 133 1.80 24.28 -17.69
N ASN A 134 0.90 24.64 -18.62
CA ASN A 134 -0.18 25.56 -18.34
C ASN A 134 -1.25 24.99 -17.37
N GLU A 135 -1.46 23.67 -17.43
CA GLU A 135 -2.39 22.96 -16.55
C GLU A 135 -1.77 22.65 -15.17
N HIS A 136 -0.47 22.85 -15.02
CA HIS A 136 0.32 22.46 -13.84
C HIS A 136 0.10 20.98 -13.46
N ALA A 137 -0.05 20.13 -14.46
CA ALA A 137 -0.30 18.70 -14.26
C ALA A 137 0.14 17.86 -15.46
N VAL A 138 0.55 16.63 -15.17
CA VAL A 138 0.89 15.63 -16.17
C VAL A 138 0.34 14.26 -15.79
N ILE A 139 -0.11 13.48 -16.77
CA ILE A 139 -0.42 12.06 -16.58
C ILE A 139 0.84 11.26 -16.89
N ILE A 140 1.35 10.55 -15.89
CA ILE A 140 2.52 9.69 -16.00
C ILE A 140 2.06 8.31 -16.46
N PRO A 141 2.40 7.85 -17.66
CA PRO A 141 1.98 6.57 -18.20
C PRO A 141 3.02 5.45 -17.94
N ASN A 142 2.65 4.22 -18.34
CA ASN A 142 3.53 3.05 -18.40
C ASN A 142 4.17 2.66 -17.06
N LEU A 143 3.45 2.87 -15.97
CA LEU A 143 3.87 2.44 -14.65
C LEU A 143 3.59 0.94 -14.45
N GLU A 144 4.42 0.27 -13.66
CA GLU A 144 4.17 -1.11 -13.24
C GLU A 144 3.16 -1.16 -12.09
N PRO A 145 2.22 -2.10 -12.09
CA PRO A 145 1.26 -2.25 -11.01
C PRO A 145 1.90 -2.56 -9.65
N SER A 146 1.23 -2.15 -8.56
CA SER A 146 1.64 -2.42 -7.17
C SER A 146 3.09 -2.01 -6.86
N THR A 147 3.56 -0.96 -7.52
CA THR A 147 4.94 -0.48 -7.41
C THR A 147 4.96 0.91 -6.81
N GLU A 148 5.85 1.13 -5.85
CA GLU A 148 6.08 2.45 -5.29
C GLU A 148 7.01 3.26 -6.18
N TYR A 149 6.56 4.44 -6.56
CA TYR A 149 7.28 5.40 -7.39
C TYR A 149 7.52 6.70 -6.67
N THR A 150 8.62 7.36 -7.03
CA THR A 150 8.84 8.77 -6.72
C THR A 150 8.93 9.55 -8.02
N VAL A 151 8.12 10.59 -8.15
CA VAL A 151 8.19 11.57 -9.23
C VAL A 151 8.99 12.78 -8.74
N TYR A 152 9.93 13.23 -9.56
CA TYR A 152 10.73 14.43 -9.37
C TYR A 152 10.39 15.40 -10.48
N ALA A 153 10.01 16.62 -10.14
CA ALA A 153 9.82 17.71 -11.10
C ALA A 153 11.05 18.62 -11.13
N PHE A 154 11.35 19.12 -12.30
CA PHE A 154 12.52 19.98 -12.52
C PHE A 154 12.11 21.35 -13.04
N TYR A 155 12.87 22.35 -12.63
CA TYR A 155 12.88 23.71 -13.16
C TYR A 155 14.31 24.11 -13.42
N ASN A 156 14.64 24.47 -14.67
CA ASN A 156 16.00 24.81 -15.07
C ASN A 156 17.05 23.73 -14.68
N GLY A 157 16.68 22.46 -14.80
CA GLY A 157 17.55 21.32 -14.48
C GLY A 157 17.71 20.99 -13.00
N ALA A 158 17.08 21.74 -12.09
CA ALA A 158 17.11 21.49 -10.65
C ALA A 158 15.76 20.90 -10.17
N ILE A 159 15.81 19.95 -9.24
CA ILE A 159 14.60 19.39 -8.62
C ILE A 159 13.90 20.48 -7.84
N CYS A 160 12.62 20.70 -8.12
CA CYS A 160 11.78 21.69 -7.45
C CYS A 160 10.53 21.09 -6.77
N ALA A 161 10.18 19.85 -7.08
CA ALA A 161 9.14 19.11 -6.37
C ALA A 161 9.43 17.62 -6.39
N ARG A 162 8.87 16.91 -5.42
CA ARG A 162 8.84 15.44 -5.43
C ARG A 162 7.57 14.94 -4.74
N ALA A 163 7.06 13.82 -5.22
CA ALA A 163 5.96 13.12 -4.57
C ALA A 163 6.16 11.61 -4.71
N THR A 164 5.80 10.87 -3.67
CA THR A 164 5.86 9.40 -3.66
C THR A 164 4.46 8.84 -3.64
N PHE A 165 4.23 7.81 -4.44
CA PHE A 165 2.94 7.16 -4.55
C PHE A 165 3.11 5.68 -4.90
N THR A 166 2.07 4.88 -4.66
CA THR A 166 2.05 3.46 -5.06
C THR A 166 0.93 3.26 -6.08
N THR A 167 1.27 2.64 -7.22
CA THR A 167 0.30 2.27 -8.24
C THR A 167 -0.67 1.21 -7.70
N LYS A 168 -1.91 1.23 -8.21
CA LYS A 168 -2.90 0.22 -7.84
C LYS A 168 -2.51 -1.16 -8.38
N LYS A 169 -3.13 -2.19 -7.82
CA LYS A 169 -2.98 -3.56 -8.30
C LYS A 169 -3.49 -3.66 -9.74
N GLY A 170 -2.79 -4.40 -10.59
CA GLY A 170 -3.21 -4.72 -11.96
C GLY A 170 -4.05 -6.00 -12.02
N LYS A 171 -4.86 -6.13 -13.08
CA LYS A 171 -5.54 -7.40 -13.36
C LYS A 171 -4.52 -8.52 -13.57
N PRO A 172 -4.77 -9.73 -13.07
CA PRO A 172 -3.91 -10.86 -13.34
C PRO A 172 -3.91 -11.23 -14.82
N VAL A 173 -2.77 -11.64 -15.35
CA VAL A 173 -2.61 -12.10 -16.73
C VAL A 173 -2.61 -13.64 -16.81
N GLY A 174 -3.05 -14.18 -17.94
CA GLY A 174 -3.08 -15.62 -18.15
C GLY A 174 -4.28 -16.34 -17.49
N TYR A 175 -5.31 -15.60 -17.14
CA TYR A 175 -6.57 -16.12 -16.64
C TYR A 175 -7.61 -16.22 -17.77
N THR A 176 -8.54 -17.16 -17.67
CA THR A 176 -9.76 -17.18 -18.48
C THR A 176 -10.68 -16.07 -17.95
N GLU A 177 -10.97 -15.09 -18.79
CA GLU A 177 -11.74 -13.90 -18.38
C GLU A 177 -13.24 -14.05 -18.71
N TYR A 178 -14.07 -13.77 -17.71
CA TYR A 178 -15.53 -13.68 -17.79
C TYR A 178 -15.96 -12.23 -17.56
N ASN A 179 -16.63 -11.65 -18.54
CA ASN A 179 -17.17 -10.29 -18.46
C ASN A 179 -18.56 -10.32 -17.80
N GLY A 180 -18.60 -10.17 -16.51
CA GLY A 180 -19.81 -10.24 -15.69
C GLY A 180 -20.09 -11.61 -15.10
N VAL A 181 -20.92 -11.60 -14.05
CA VAL A 181 -21.30 -12.79 -13.29
C VAL A 181 -22.21 -13.71 -14.09
N GLU A 182 -23.04 -13.19 -15.00
CA GLU A 182 -23.93 -13.98 -15.85
C GLU A 182 -23.16 -14.89 -16.79
N ALA A 183 -22.07 -14.40 -17.40
CA ALA A 183 -21.21 -15.22 -18.24
C ALA A 183 -20.53 -16.34 -17.43
N LEU A 184 -20.06 -16.03 -16.23
CA LEU A 184 -19.49 -17.02 -15.31
C LEU A 184 -20.52 -18.09 -14.90
N ILE A 185 -21.77 -17.70 -14.58
CA ILE A 185 -22.84 -18.62 -14.19
C ILE A 185 -23.21 -19.58 -15.31
N ALA A 186 -23.19 -19.10 -16.54
CA ALA A 186 -23.50 -19.94 -17.71
C ALA A 186 -22.55 -21.14 -17.85
N ASP A 187 -21.28 -20.94 -17.51
CA ASP A 187 -20.23 -21.95 -17.62
C ASP A 187 -19.83 -22.55 -16.25
N TRP A 188 -20.62 -22.32 -15.18
CA TRP A 188 -20.20 -22.58 -13.80
C TRP A 188 -19.69 -23.99 -13.56
N ASP A 189 -20.37 -24.99 -14.05
CA ASP A 189 -20.05 -26.40 -13.80
C ASP A 189 -18.83 -26.88 -14.61
N ASP A 190 -18.44 -26.13 -15.65
CA ASP A 190 -17.29 -26.42 -16.54
C ASP A 190 -16.05 -25.57 -16.20
N LEU A 191 -16.13 -24.72 -15.17
CA LEU A 191 -15.01 -23.86 -14.77
C LEU A 191 -13.77 -24.66 -14.37
N SER A 192 -12.60 -24.27 -14.88
CA SER A 192 -11.32 -24.90 -14.57
C SER A 192 -10.14 -23.95 -14.69
N GLY A 193 -9.05 -24.25 -13.98
CA GLY A 193 -7.81 -23.47 -14.02
C GLY A 193 -7.95 -22.09 -13.35
N ASN A 194 -7.41 -21.07 -13.98
CA ASN A 194 -7.39 -19.71 -13.46
C ASN A 194 -8.51 -18.88 -14.06
N ILE A 195 -9.39 -18.34 -13.23
CA ILE A 195 -10.60 -17.62 -13.63
C ILE A 195 -10.52 -16.16 -13.14
N LEU A 196 -10.73 -15.22 -14.06
CA LEU A 196 -10.92 -13.79 -13.79
C LEU A 196 -12.36 -13.39 -14.14
N VAL A 197 -13.07 -12.82 -13.19
CA VAL A 197 -14.43 -12.30 -13.39
C VAL A 197 -14.39 -10.78 -13.27
N THR A 198 -14.63 -10.07 -14.35
CA THR A 198 -14.70 -8.61 -14.34
C THR A 198 -16.12 -8.14 -14.05
N ILE A 199 -16.29 -7.25 -13.08
CA ILE A 199 -17.59 -6.80 -12.59
C ILE A 199 -17.66 -5.29 -12.72
N SER A 200 -18.46 -4.81 -13.66
CA SER A 200 -18.63 -3.37 -13.92
C SER A 200 -19.98 -2.82 -13.43
N ALA A 201 -20.89 -3.70 -13.00
CA ALA A 201 -22.19 -3.37 -12.45
C ALA A 201 -22.56 -4.31 -11.31
N ASP A 202 -23.55 -3.93 -10.50
CA ASP A 202 -24.02 -4.75 -9.40
C ASP A 202 -24.44 -6.15 -9.86
N ALA A 203 -24.02 -7.18 -9.12
CA ALA A 203 -24.18 -8.58 -9.50
C ALA A 203 -24.50 -9.47 -8.28
N ASP A 204 -25.18 -10.59 -8.53
CA ASP A 204 -25.57 -11.57 -7.50
C ASP A 204 -25.06 -12.97 -7.85
N LEU A 205 -24.16 -13.48 -7.04
CA LEU A 205 -23.61 -14.84 -7.10
C LEU A 205 -24.06 -15.68 -5.89
N SER A 206 -25.01 -15.22 -5.11
CA SER A 206 -25.44 -15.90 -3.86
C SER A 206 -26.01 -17.29 -4.06
N ASN A 207 -26.44 -17.64 -5.27
CA ASN A 207 -26.97 -18.95 -5.64
C ASN A 207 -25.85 -19.91 -6.12
N LYS A 208 -24.62 -19.47 -6.27
CA LYS A 208 -23.45 -20.24 -6.71
C LYS A 208 -22.37 -20.20 -5.63
N SER A 209 -22.49 -21.10 -4.65
CA SER A 209 -21.57 -21.12 -3.50
C SER A 209 -20.45 -22.13 -3.62
N GLU A 210 -20.56 -23.13 -4.50
CA GLU A 210 -19.62 -24.23 -4.62
C GLU A 210 -18.74 -24.06 -5.87
N ILE A 211 -17.52 -23.58 -5.69
CA ILE A 211 -16.54 -23.45 -6.74
C ILE A 211 -16.11 -24.85 -7.19
N PRO A 212 -16.18 -25.18 -8.49
CA PRO A 212 -15.80 -26.48 -9.02
C PRO A 212 -14.36 -26.88 -8.65
N ALA A 213 -14.15 -28.19 -8.46
CA ALA A 213 -12.87 -28.75 -8.02
C ALA A 213 -11.70 -28.52 -9.01
N ALA A 214 -12.00 -28.29 -10.29
CA ALA A 214 -11.01 -28.02 -11.33
C ALA A 214 -10.50 -26.58 -11.35
N VAL A 215 -11.09 -25.67 -10.57
CA VAL A 215 -10.64 -24.28 -10.47
C VAL A 215 -9.42 -24.19 -9.55
N THR A 216 -8.33 -23.60 -10.05
CA THR A 216 -7.09 -23.38 -9.30
C THR A 216 -7.06 -22.02 -8.63
N ASN A 217 -7.46 -20.97 -9.36
CA ASN A 217 -7.57 -19.62 -8.84
C ASN A 217 -8.86 -18.95 -9.35
N ILE A 218 -9.51 -18.16 -8.51
CA ILE A 218 -10.62 -17.31 -8.95
C ILE A 218 -10.48 -15.91 -8.41
N VAL A 219 -10.61 -14.93 -9.28
CA VAL A 219 -10.49 -13.50 -9.01
C VAL A 219 -11.76 -12.78 -9.42
N PHE A 220 -12.39 -12.09 -8.48
CA PHE A 220 -13.52 -11.18 -8.71
C PHE A 220 -12.99 -9.75 -8.70
N TRP A 221 -13.02 -9.12 -9.85
CA TRP A 221 -12.40 -7.82 -10.10
C TRP A 221 -13.44 -6.76 -10.40
N GLY A 222 -13.64 -5.82 -9.48
CA GLY A 222 -14.52 -4.67 -9.67
C GLY A 222 -13.87 -3.61 -10.56
N GLU A 223 -14.59 -3.18 -11.59
CA GLU A 223 -14.16 -2.13 -12.50
C GLU A 223 -14.78 -0.77 -12.15
N GLY A 224 -14.06 0.29 -12.52
CA GLY A 224 -14.50 1.67 -12.34
C GLY A 224 -14.08 2.29 -11.00
N ALA A 225 -14.38 3.59 -10.88
CA ALA A 225 -14.08 4.39 -9.70
C ALA A 225 -15.03 4.09 -8.51
N THR A 226 -16.23 3.65 -8.80
CA THR A 226 -17.22 3.22 -7.80
C THR A 226 -17.22 1.71 -7.72
N GLN A 227 -17.05 1.18 -6.51
CA GLN A 227 -17.07 -0.27 -6.27
C GLN A 227 -18.44 -0.85 -6.67
N PRO A 228 -18.53 -1.74 -7.66
CA PRO A 228 -19.77 -2.45 -7.96
C PRO A 228 -20.10 -3.40 -6.82
N LYS A 229 -21.39 -3.60 -6.57
CA LYS A 229 -21.84 -4.52 -5.55
C LYS A 229 -21.77 -5.96 -6.04
N LEU A 230 -21.19 -6.84 -5.23
CA LEU A 230 -21.22 -8.29 -5.44
C LEU A 230 -21.86 -8.96 -4.24
N ALA A 231 -23.00 -9.63 -4.45
CA ALA A 231 -23.59 -10.50 -3.44
C ALA A 231 -23.02 -11.91 -3.58
N VAL A 232 -22.39 -12.43 -2.51
CA VAL A 232 -21.92 -13.82 -2.40
C VAL A 232 -22.45 -14.44 -1.10
N LYS A 233 -22.45 -15.76 -1.00
CA LYS A 233 -22.99 -16.44 0.17
C LYS A 233 -22.25 -17.73 0.44
N ASN A 234 -21.55 -17.81 1.60
CA ASN A 234 -20.88 -19.03 2.06
C ASN A 234 -20.05 -19.72 0.94
N MET A 235 -19.30 -18.92 0.19
CA MET A 235 -18.51 -19.46 -0.92
C MET A 235 -17.53 -20.52 -0.40
N GLN A 236 -17.49 -21.64 -1.06
CA GLN A 236 -16.62 -22.77 -0.74
C GLN A 236 -16.09 -23.42 -2.02
N THR A 237 -15.14 -24.33 -1.89
CA THR A 237 -14.60 -25.08 -3.01
C THR A 237 -14.91 -26.58 -2.83
N LEU A 238 -15.07 -27.28 -3.95
CA LEU A 238 -15.22 -28.74 -3.98
C LEU A 238 -13.86 -29.46 -4.05
N GLY A 239 -12.76 -28.73 -4.30
CA GLY A 239 -11.40 -29.26 -4.39
C GLY A 239 -10.40 -28.40 -3.65
N ALA A 240 -9.12 -28.53 -4.01
CA ALA A 240 -8.07 -27.64 -3.54
C ALA A 240 -7.97 -26.40 -4.46
N ILE A 241 -8.09 -25.23 -3.89
CA ILE A 241 -7.92 -23.97 -4.60
C ILE A 241 -6.76 -23.16 -3.98
N ASP A 242 -5.90 -22.64 -4.84
CA ASP A 242 -4.75 -21.86 -4.39
C ASP A 242 -5.15 -20.48 -3.94
N LYS A 243 -6.11 -19.83 -4.65
CA LYS A 243 -6.51 -18.48 -4.32
C LYS A 243 -7.97 -18.16 -4.68
N ILE A 244 -8.66 -17.49 -3.72
CA ILE A 244 -9.87 -16.72 -3.96
C ILE A 244 -9.54 -15.26 -3.71
N GLU A 245 -9.80 -14.38 -4.67
CA GLU A 245 -9.48 -12.97 -4.57
C GLU A 245 -10.68 -12.08 -4.89
N PHE A 246 -10.85 -11.02 -4.10
CA PHE A 246 -11.81 -9.93 -4.34
C PHE A 246 -11.03 -8.61 -4.39
N TYR A 247 -11.25 -7.86 -5.46
CA TYR A 247 -10.61 -6.56 -5.67
C TYR A 247 -11.62 -5.49 -6.06
N ASN A 248 -11.59 -4.33 -5.40
CA ASN A 248 -12.40 -3.14 -5.69
C ASN A 248 -13.91 -3.42 -5.76
N LEU A 249 -14.45 -4.13 -4.79
CA LEU A 249 -15.86 -4.53 -4.74
C LEU A 249 -16.55 -4.07 -3.45
N ASN A 250 -17.84 -3.77 -3.55
CA ASN A 250 -18.74 -3.74 -2.40
C ASN A 250 -19.35 -5.13 -2.22
N ILE A 251 -18.77 -5.94 -1.34
CA ILE A 251 -19.24 -7.29 -1.02
C ILE A 251 -20.31 -7.16 0.06
N SER A 252 -21.57 -7.26 -0.33
CA SER A 252 -22.70 -7.00 0.58
C SER A 252 -23.88 -7.93 0.30
N ALA A 253 -24.34 -8.59 1.35
CA ALA A 253 -25.57 -9.36 1.30
C ALA A 253 -26.36 -9.19 2.61
N LEU A 254 -27.69 -9.24 2.53
CA LEU A 254 -28.57 -9.23 3.72
C LEU A 254 -28.73 -10.65 4.26
N SER A 255 -27.65 -11.23 4.79
CA SER A 255 -27.62 -12.64 5.15
C SER A 255 -26.88 -12.88 6.47
N ASN A 256 -27.31 -13.95 7.19
CA ASN A 256 -26.58 -14.49 8.34
C ASN A 256 -25.37 -15.34 7.95
N ASP A 257 -25.02 -15.33 6.70
CA ASP A 257 -23.95 -16.15 6.14
C ASP A 257 -22.60 -15.42 6.19
N CYS A 258 -21.54 -16.14 5.90
CA CYS A 258 -20.22 -15.57 5.71
C CYS A 258 -19.96 -15.32 4.22
N VAL A 259 -18.97 -14.52 3.91
CA VAL A 259 -18.50 -14.36 2.50
C VAL A 259 -17.97 -15.71 2.02
N ILE A 260 -17.06 -16.30 2.78
CA ILE A 260 -16.41 -17.59 2.49
C ILE A 260 -16.65 -18.54 3.66
N ALA A 261 -17.13 -19.75 3.38
CA ALA A 261 -17.40 -20.73 4.42
C ALA A 261 -17.09 -22.18 3.97
N PRO A 262 -15.79 -22.56 3.90
CA PRO A 262 -15.39 -23.92 3.54
C PRO A 262 -16.10 -24.96 4.42
N ASN A 263 -16.83 -25.89 3.79
CA ASN A 263 -17.63 -26.91 4.48
C ASN A 263 -17.57 -28.30 3.82
N THR A 264 -16.70 -28.46 2.81
CA THR A 264 -16.50 -29.72 2.10
C THR A 264 -15.27 -30.42 2.65
N GLU A 265 -15.45 -31.67 3.13
CA GLU A 265 -14.33 -32.48 3.62
C GLU A 265 -13.37 -32.81 2.47
N GLY A 266 -12.06 -32.70 2.72
CA GLY A 266 -11.03 -32.93 1.71
C GLY A 266 -10.76 -31.75 0.79
N SER A 267 -11.57 -30.68 0.84
CA SER A 267 -11.29 -29.43 0.14
C SER A 267 -10.26 -28.55 0.88
N SER A 268 -9.68 -27.61 0.19
CA SER A 268 -8.81 -26.59 0.81
C SER A 268 -8.82 -25.27 0.05
N ILE A 269 -8.62 -24.17 0.79
CA ILE A 269 -8.37 -22.85 0.25
C ILE A 269 -7.05 -22.37 0.85
N ALA A 270 -6.01 -22.22 0.02
CA ALA A 270 -4.70 -21.80 0.52
C ALA A 270 -4.64 -20.30 0.82
N ASN A 271 -5.16 -19.47 -0.07
CA ASN A 271 -5.12 -18.01 0.08
C ASN A 271 -6.48 -17.39 -0.19
N ILE A 272 -6.85 -16.43 0.66
CA ILE A 272 -7.97 -15.50 0.45
C ILE A 272 -7.39 -14.10 0.46
N GLU A 273 -7.61 -13.35 -0.61
CA GLU A 273 -7.14 -11.98 -0.77
C GLU A 273 -8.33 -11.04 -0.95
N ILE A 274 -8.41 -9.99 -0.15
CA ILE A 274 -9.45 -8.98 -0.21
C ILE A 274 -8.77 -7.62 -0.18
N THR A 275 -8.82 -6.90 -1.28
CA THR A 275 -8.09 -5.64 -1.45
C THR A 275 -9.00 -4.55 -1.98
N SER A 276 -8.90 -3.35 -1.41
CA SER A 276 -9.68 -2.17 -1.80
C SER A 276 -11.19 -2.45 -1.85
N CYS A 277 -11.72 -3.23 -0.90
CA CYS A 277 -13.11 -3.65 -0.86
C CYS A 277 -13.88 -3.04 0.33
N THR A 278 -15.18 -2.86 0.14
CA THR A 278 -16.13 -2.69 1.24
C THR A 278 -16.81 -4.03 1.52
N ILE A 279 -16.83 -4.48 2.79
CA ILE A 279 -17.54 -5.70 3.19
C ILE A 279 -18.56 -5.34 4.27
N GLU A 280 -19.81 -5.66 4.01
CA GLU A 280 -20.87 -5.29 4.96
C GLU A 280 -22.06 -6.27 5.00
N ASN A 281 -22.78 -6.25 6.13
CA ASN A 281 -24.02 -6.98 6.32
C ASN A 281 -23.87 -8.51 6.33
N TYR A 282 -22.70 -9.03 6.67
CA TYR A 282 -22.45 -10.46 6.84
C TYR A 282 -22.36 -10.86 8.32
N ARG A 283 -22.45 -12.15 8.56
CA ARG A 283 -22.13 -12.75 9.86
C ARG A 283 -20.63 -12.64 10.17
N GLY A 284 -19.80 -12.89 9.19
CA GLY A 284 -18.33 -12.83 9.23
C GLY A 284 -17.76 -12.90 7.82
N ILE A 285 -16.44 -12.81 7.70
CA ILE A 285 -15.79 -12.93 6.39
C ILE A 285 -15.51 -14.40 6.09
N VAL A 286 -14.75 -15.07 6.96
CA VAL A 286 -14.36 -16.47 6.75
C VAL A 286 -14.84 -17.32 7.92
N ARG A 287 -15.55 -18.42 7.61
CA ARG A 287 -15.93 -19.42 8.59
C ARG A 287 -15.54 -20.82 8.13
N VAL A 288 -14.44 -21.34 8.62
CA VAL A 288 -13.97 -22.69 8.30
C VAL A 288 -14.80 -23.71 9.09
N ARG A 289 -15.61 -24.53 8.40
CA ARG A 289 -16.45 -25.57 9.02
C ARG A 289 -15.83 -26.96 8.86
N LYS A 290 -15.47 -27.32 7.65
CA LYS A 290 -14.81 -28.58 7.30
C LYS A 290 -13.83 -28.29 6.18
N VAL A 291 -12.65 -28.82 6.29
CA VAL A 291 -11.62 -28.76 5.26
C VAL A 291 -10.69 -29.97 5.45
N ASN A 292 -9.70 -30.12 4.61
CA ASN A 292 -8.60 -31.00 4.89
C ASN A 292 -7.82 -30.46 6.10
N GLY A 293 -7.80 -31.22 7.22
CA GLY A 293 -7.14 -30.81 8.47
C GLY A 293 -5.64 -30.50 8.35
N GLU A 294 -4.99 -30.98 7.31
CA GLU A 294 -3.59 -30.64 6.99
C GLU A 294 -3.45 -29.30 6.24
N SER A 295 -4.56 -28.67 5.86
CA SER A 295 -4.53 -27.42 5.09
C SER A 295 -4.16 -26.22 5.95
N SER A 296 -3.45 -25.29 5.34
CA SER A 296 -3.17 -23.97 5.88
C SER A 296 -3.99 -22.94 5.12
N LEU A 297 -4.57 -21.99 5.84
CA LEU A 297 -5.35 -20.88 5.28
C LEU A 297 -4.62 -19.56 5.53
N LYS A 298 -4.39 -18.78 4.49
CA LYS A 298 -3.91 -17.41 4.60
C LYS A 298 -5.00 -16.45 4.16
N LEU A 299 -5.32 -15.48 5.02
CA LEU A 299 -6.24 -14.37 4.73
C LEU A 299 -5.47 -13.06 4.74
N ASN A 300 -5.50 -12.36 3.62
CA ASN A 300 -5.00 -11.00 3.49
C ASN A 300 -6.16 -10.05 3.27
N ILE A 301 -6.25 -9.01 4.11
CA ILE A 301 -7.21 -7.91 4.01
C ILE A 301 -6.39 -6.63 3.96
N ASP A 302 -6.49 -5.88 2.88
CA ASP A 302 -5.74 -4.66 2.67
C ASP A 302 -6.60 -3.56 2.04
N ASP A 303 -6.46 -2.32 2.53
CA ASP A 303 -7.20 -1.15 2.03
C ASP A 303 -8.73 -1.39 1.99
N CYS A 304 -9.30 -1.93 3.06
CA CYS A 304 -10.69 -2.33 3.12
C CYS A 304 -11.49 -1.55 4.17
N ILE A 305 -12.80 -1.42 3.91
CA ILE A 305 -13.79 -0.97 4.89
C ILE A 305 -14.70 -2.16 5.25
N ILE A 306 -14.64 -2.58 6.49
CA ILE A 306 -15.43 -3.72 7.00
C ILE A 306 -16.37 -3.23 8.07
N ARG A 307 -17.67 -3.37 7.82
CA ARG A 307 -18.69 -2.83 8.72
C ARG A 307 -19.94 -3.70 8.81
N ASN A 308 -20.72 -3.51 9.88
CA ASN A 308 -21.98 -4.21 10.09
C ASN A 308 -21.87 -5.75 10.01
N LEU A 309 -20.78 -6.32 10.54
CA LEU A 309 -20.64 -7.77 10.64
C LEU A 309 -21.36 -8.29 11.89
N GLY A 310 -21.89 -9.50 11.83
CA GLY A 310 -22.59 -10.16 12.93
C GLY A 310 -24.01 -9.66 13.21
N THR A 311 -24.56 -8.79 12.38
CA THR A 311 -25.82 -8.06 12.64
C THR A 311 -27.07 -8.90 12.84
N LYS A 312 -27.09 -10.13 12.39
CA LYS A 312 -28.28 -11.01 12.43
C LYS A 312 -28.10 -12.26 13.27
N SER A 313 -27.07 -12.29 14.07
CA SER A 313 -26.82 -13.50 14.85
C SER A 313 -27.36 -13.45 16.25
N THR A 314 -28.01 -14.54 16.62
CA THR A 314 -28.55 -14.79 17.98
C THR A 314 -27.53 -15.46 18.89
N SER A 315 -26.37 -15.87 18.41
CA SER A 315 -25.35 -16.55 19.20
C SER A 315 -24.06 -15.73 19.30
N ASN A 316 -23.42 -15.80 20.44
CA ASN A 316 -22.31 -14.96 20.90
C ASN A 316 -20.93 -15.28 20.27
N TYR A 317 -20.87 -15.86 19.06
CA TYR A 317 -19.65 -16.43 18.55
C TYR A 317 -19.41 -16.05 17.08
N TYR A 318 -18.96 -14.83 16.85
CA TYR A 318 -18.62 -14.37 15.52
C TYR A 318 -17.30 -13.66 15.51
N GLY A 319 -16.52 -13.97 14.50
CA GLY A 319 -15.30 -13.27 14.16
C GLY A 319 -15.29 -12.92 12.68
N ILE A 320 -14.42 -12.01 12.29
CA ILE A 320 -14.04 -11.82 10.89
C ILE A 320 -13.56 -13.17 10.35
N VAL A 321 -12.74 -13.88 11.14
CA VAL A 321 -12.36 -15.27 10.89
C VAL A 321 -12.82 -16.15 12.05
N GLN A 322 -13.46 -17.27 11.71
CA GLN A 322 -13.88 -18.28 12.66
C GLN A 322 -13.47 -19.68 12.16
N THR A 323 -12.83 -20.47 13.02
CA THR A 323 -12.55 -21.89 12.77
C THR A 323 -13.46 -22.76 13.64
N ASP A 324 -14.42 -23.46 13.01
CA ASP A 324 -15.27 -24.49 13.67
C ASP A 324 -14.71 -25.90 13.38
N GLY A 325 -13.97 -26.08 12.28
CA GLY A 325 -13.27 -27.28 11.86
C GLY A 325 -11.78 -27.20 12.05
N ALA A 326 -11.11 -28.34 12.14
CA ALA A 326 -9.67 -28.45 12.28
C ALA A 326 -8.94 -27.87 11.05
N VAL A 327 -7.94 -27.03 11.29
CA VAL A 327 -7.06 -26.44 10.30
C VAL A 327 -5.65 -26.48 10.84
N LYS A 328 -4.66 -26.83 10.03
CA LYS A 328 -3.26 -26.90 10.45
C LYS A 328 -2.70 -25.53 10.85
N SER A 329 -2.95 -24.51 10.03
CA SER A 329 -2.56 -23.14 10.38
C SER A 329 -3.49 -22.11 9.77
N VAL A 330 -3.63 -20.97 10.47
CA VAL A 330 -4.31 -19.78 9.96
C VAL A 330 -3.37 -18.59 10.07
N ILE A 331 -3.09 -17.96 8.95
CA ILE A 331 -2.29 -16.74 8.87
C ILE A 331 -3.23 -15.61 8.45
N ILE A 332 -3.30 -14.54 9.24
CA ILE A 332 -4.20 -13.42 9.01
C ILE A 332 -3.38 -12.15 8.95
N ASN A 333 -3.41 -11.47 7.83
CA ASN A 333 -2.81 -10.16 7.63
C ASN A 333 -3.92 -9.14 7.39
N MET A 334 -4.01 -8.13 8.25
CA MET A 334 -4.94 -7.00 8.12
C MET A 334 -4.10 -5.73 8.04
N MET A 335 -4.20 -5.02 6.93
CA MET A 335 -3.41 -3.82 6.67
C MET A 335 -4.29 -2.69 6.17
N ASN A 336 -3.96 -1.46 6.54
CA ASN A 336 -4.53 -0.22 5.99
C ASN A 336 -6.08 -0.21 5.97
N SER A 337 -6.72 -0.89 6.91
CA SER A 337 -8.15 -1.18 6.84
C SER A 337 -8.94 -0.63 8.04
N THR A 338 -10.21 -0.33 7.80
CA THR A 338 -11.13 0.14 8.84
C THR A 338 -12.15 -0.95 9.16
N PHE A 339 -12.24 -1.29 10.44
CA PHE A 339 -13.21 -2.25 10.98
C PHE A 339 -14.17 -1.50 11.89
N ALA A 340 -15.41 -1.33 11.45
CA ALA A 340 -16.38 -0.49 12.14
C ALA A 340 -17.67 -1.22 12.43
N ASN A 341 -18.17 -0.97 13.65
CA ASN A 341 -19.52 -1.28 14.09
C ASN A 341 -20.04 -2.65 13.63
N PRO A 342 -19.61 -3.75 14.27
CA PRO A 342 -20.35 -4.99 14.14
C PRO A 342 -21.73 -4.73 14.74
N GLY A 343 -22.76 -4.82 13.94
CA GLY A 343 -24.13 -4.61 14.40
C GLY A 343 -24.66 -5.73 15.31
N GLY A 344 -23.78 -6.57 15.83
CA GLY A 344 -24.09 -7.70 16.70
C GLY A 344 -23.56 -7.53 18.11
N THR A 345 -24.21 -8.15 19.06
CA THR A 345 -23.98 -7.96 20.48
C THR A 345 -22.75 -8.67 21.06
N SER A 346 -21.96 -9.42 20.30
CA SER A 346 -20.74 -10.09 20.80
C SER A 346 -19.94 -10.73 19.66
N ALA A 347 -19.11 -9.94 18.98
CA ALA A 347 -18.20 -10.48 17.98
C ALA A 347 -16.75 -10.37 18.45
N SER A 348 -16.05 -11.50 18.53
CA SER A 348 -14.58 -11.46 18.51
C SER A 348 -14.12 -11.09 17.12
N LEU A 349 -13.02 -10.34 16.99
CA LEU A 349 -12.41 -10.08 15.68
C LEU A 349 -11.93 -11.39 15.05
N LEU A 350 -11.27 -12.21 15.83
CA LEU A 350 -10.73 -13.51 15.43
C LEU A 350 -11.14 -14.59 16.43
N ARG A 351 -11.65 -15.70 15.91
CA ARG A 351 -11.90 -16.91 16.66
C ARG A 351 -11.29 -18.10 15.96
N VAL A 352 -10.07 -18.45 16.34
CA VAL A 352 -9.22 -19.44 15.66
C VAL A 352 -8.85 -20.63 16.57
N ASP A 353 -9.75 -20.96 17.48
CA ASP A 353 -9.58 -21.98 18.53
C ASP A 353 -9.48 -23.43 18.00
N LYS A 354 -9.71 -23.66 16.71
CA LYS A 354 -9.56 -24.96 16.03
C LYS A 354 -8.39 -25.02 15.05
N ALA A 355 -7.52 -24.01 15.05
CA ALA A 355 -6.27 -24.05 14.33
C ALA A 355 -5.13 -24.56 15.23
N ASP A 356 -4.27 -25.44 14.72
CA ASP A 356 -3.09 -25.90 15.47
C ASP A 356 -2.11 -24.74 15.69
N ASN A 357 -1.99 -23.84 14.70
CA ASN A 357 -1.20 -22.64 14.76
C ASN A 357 -1.97 -21.45 14.19
N SER A 358 -1.79 -20.27 14.77
CA SER A 358 -2.33 -19.04 14.23
C SER A 358 -1.33 -17.89 14.34
N ILE A 359 -1.23 -17.11 13.28
CA ILE A 359 -0.41 -15.90 13.22
C ILE A 359 -1.31 -14.77 12.73
N SER A 360 -1.31 -13.65 13.43
CA SER A 360 -2.05 -12.46 13.03
C SER A 360 -1.12 -11.26 12.98
N VAL A 361 -1.11 -10.57 11.85
CA VAL A 361 -0.41 -9.30 11.66
C VAL A 361 -1.45 -8.23 11.39
N ILE A 362 -1.48 -7.20 12.23
CA ILE A 362 -2.40 -6.07 12.12
C ILE A 362 -1.54 -4.80 12.03
N LYS A 363 -1.65 -4.06 10.93
CA LYS A 363 -0.86 -2.85 10.70
C LYS A 363 -1.71 -1.75 10.07
N ASN A 364 -1.59 -0.53 10.59
CA ASN A 364 -2.30 0.65 10.07
C ASN A 364 -3.81 0.46 10.00
N CYS A 365 -4.42 -0.24 10.96
CA CYS A 365 -5.84 -0.50 10.99
C CYS A 365 -6.56 0.35 12.03
N THR A 366 -7.77 0.78 11.68
CA THR A 366 -8.68 1.47 12.60
C THR A 366 -9.77 0.52 13.04
N PHE A 367 -10.00 0.43 14.35
CA PHE A 367 -11.07 -0.38 14.96
C PHE A 367 -12.03 0.52 15.70
N TYR A 368 -13.28 0.48 15.32
CA TYR A 368 -14.32 1.30 15.94
C TYR A 368 -15.52 0.46 16.35
N ASN A 369 -15.83 0.48 17.66
CA ASN A 369 -17.01 -0.14 18.26
C ASN A 369 -17.18 -1.64 17.92
N LEU A 370 -16.08 -2.41 17.99
CA LEU A 370 -16.05 -3.81 17.53
C LEU A 370 -16.53 -4.83 18.55
N VAL A 371 -16.35 -4.59 19.85
CA VAL A 371 -16.55 -5.60 20.90
C VAL A 371 -17.32 -5.02 22.06
N ASP A 372 -18.45 -5.66 22.40
CA ASP A 372 -19.24 -5.28 23.55
C ASP A 372 -18.94 -6.14 24.81
N LYS A 373 -18.61 -7.41 24.69
CA LYS A 373 -18.52 -8.34 25.84
C LYS A 373 -17.42 -9.40 25.81
N ASP A 374 -16.76 -9.66 24.67
CA ASP A 374 -15.79 -10.74 24.53
C ASP A 374 -14.39 -10.25 24.13
N ALA A 375 -13.41 -11.14 24.18
CA ALA A 375 -12.05 -10.82 23.75
C ALA A 375 -11.97 -10.48 22.24
N LEU A 376 -11.12 -9.54 21.89
CA LEU A 376 -10.87 -9.17 20.49
C LEU A 376 -10.36 -10.37 19.67
N VAL A 377 -9.53 -11.20 20.29
CA VAL A 377 -8.97 -12.45 19.73
C VAL A 377 -9.21 -13.58 20.70
N ARG A 378 -9.70 -14.70 20.18
CA ARG A 378 -9.99 -15.91 20.94
C ARG A 378 -9.49 -17.17 20.25
#